data_a8b8291bdecf35861ec9888795c8a3c7
#
_entry.id   a8b8291bdecf35861ec9888795c8a3c7
#
_cell.length_a   1.000
_cell.length_b   1.000
_cell.length_c   1.000
_cell.angle_alpha   90.00
_cell.angle_beta   90.00
_cell.angle_gamma   90.00
#
_symmetry.space_group_name_H-M   'P 1'
#
loop_
_entity.id
_entity.type
_entity.pdbx_description
1 polymer ?
#
loop_
_entity_poly.entity_id
_entity_poly.type
_entity_poly.pdbx_seq_one_letter_code
_entity_poly.pdbx_strand_id
1 'polypeptide(L)'
;VQFSSAFCTPCRATRALLTDITADLVDVKHIDIDAEKNLDLVRRLDIRSTPTTLVLDKTGKEVGRAVGAPKRAEVLATLAAIK
;
A
#
# COMPACT_ATOMS: atom_id res chain seq x y z
N VAL A 1 -0.23 2.33 -2.81
CA VAL A 1 -0.70 1.13 -3.52
C VAL A 1 -0.63 -0.06 -2.57
N GLN A 2 -1.74 -0.71 -2.36
CA GLN A 2 -1.83 -1.88 -1.48
C GLN A 2 -2.10 -3.12 -2.32
N PHE A 3 -1.27 -4.14 -2.14
CA PHE A 3 -1.51 -5.47 -2.71
C PHE A 3 -2.20 -6.33 -1.66
N SER A 4 -3.38 -6.85 -1.99
CA SER A 4 -4.19 -7.66 -1.09
C SER A 4 -4.62 -8.96 -1.77
N SER A 5 -5.11 -9.90 -0.97
CA SER A 5 -5.72 -11.13 -1.46
C SER A 5 -7.08 -11.35 -0.80
N ALA A 6 -7.87 -12.25 -1.37
CA ALA A 6 -9.11 -12.68 -0.75
C ALA A 6 -8.80 -13.41 0.57
N PHE A 7 -9.72 -13.35 1.53
CA PHE A 7 -9.57 -14.03 2.83
C PHE A 7 -8.35 -13.61 3.64
N CYS A 8 -7.94 -12.37 3.50
CA CYS A 8 -6.78 -11.82 4.19
C CYS A 8 -7.24 -10.82 5.24
N THR A 9 -7.27 -11.23 6.51
CA THR A 9 -7.66 -10.35 7.62
C THR A 9 -6.73 -9.15 7.78
N PRO A 10 -5.39 -9.32 7.75
CA PRO A 10 -4.50 -8.15 7.80
C PRO A 10 -4.68 -7.20 6.63
N CYS A 11 -5.09 -7.70 5.45
CA CYS A 11 -5.38 -6.85 4.30
C CYS A 11 -6.56 -5.93 4.57
N ARG A 12 -7.58 -6.42 5.26
CA ARG A 12 -8.75 -5.61 5.62
C ARG A 12 -8.37 -4.50 6.59
N ALA A 13 -7.57 -4.83 7.61
CA ALA A 13 -7.09 -3.85 8.58
C ALA A 13 -6.22 -2.78 7.92
N THR A 14 -5.35 -3.19 7.00
CA THR A 14 -4.48 -2.29 6.25
C THR A 14 -5.31 -1.37 5.36
N ARG A 15 -6.32 -1.91 4.68
CA ARG A 15 -7.23 -1.13 3.84
C ARG A 15 -7.95 -0.06 4.65
N ALA A 16 -8.45 -0.43 5.83
CA ALA A 16 -9.14 0.51 6.71
C ALA A 16 -8.20 1.61 7.18
N LEU A 17 -6.98 1.25 7.57
CA LEU A 17 -5.97 2.19 8.02
C LEU A 17 -5.59 3.18 6.90
N LEU A 18 -5.31 2.67 5.71
CA LEU A 18 -4.88 3.53 4.59
C LEU A 18 -6.03 4.41 4.09
N THR A 19 -7.25 3.89 4.08
CA THR A 19 -8.43 4.69 3.73
C THR A 19 -8.60 5.84 4.71
N ASP A 20 -8.45 5.57 6.01
CA ASP A 20 -8.54 6.59 7.04
C ASP A 20 -7.45 7.66 6.89
N ILE A 21 -6.21 7.24 6.69
CA ILE A 21 -5.08 8.16 6.51
C ILE A 21 -5.28 9.05 5.28
N THR A 22 -5.67 8.46 4.16
CA THR A 22 -5.78 9.19 2.88
C THR A 22 -7.03 10.04 2.77
N ALA A 23 -8.02 9.83 3.64
CA ALA A 23 -9.27 10.60 3.64
C ALA A 23 -9.02 12.10 3.83
N ASP A 24 -7.99 12.45 4.61
CA ASP A 24 -7.63 13.83 4.90
C ASP A 24 -6.52 14.38 4.00
N LEU A 25 -6.04 13.58 3.05
CA LEU A 25 -4.89 13.92 2.20
C LEU A 25 -5.34 14.00 0.73
N VAL A 26 -5.59 15.21 0.25
CA VAL A 26 -6.12 15.43 -1.10
C VAL A 26 -5.15 14.99 -2.21
N ASP A 27 -3.85 14.99 -1.93
CA ASP A 27 -2.81 14.68 -2.90
C ASP A 27 -2.41 13.20 -2.91
N VAL A 28 -3.04 12.39 -2.06
CA VAL A 28 -2.68 10.98 -1.91
C VAL A 28 -3.88 10.10 -2.25
N LYS A 29 -3.66 9.13 -3.11
CA LYS A 29 -4.69 8.14 -3.48
C LYS A 29 -4.31 6.78 -2.95
N HIS A 30 -5.28 6.08 -2.39
CA HIS A 30 -5.15 4.68 -1.98
C HIS A 30 -5.70 3.80 -3.11
N ILE A 31 -4.83 2.98 -3.67
CA ILE A 31 -5.18 2.03 -4.73
C ILE A 31 -4.99 0.63 -4.18
N ASP A 32 -6.06 -0.15 -4.19
CA ASP A 32 -6.04 -1.54 -3.73
C ASP A 32 -6.00 -2.45 -4.95
N ILE A 33 -4.97 -3.29 -5.04
CA ILE A 33 -4.75 -4.21 -6.16
C ILE A 33 -4.89 -5.64 -5.65
N ASP A 34 -5.73 -6.41 -6.34
CA ASP A 34 -5.86 -7.84 -6.06
C ASP A 34 -4.64 -8.57 -6.61
N ALA A 35 -3.80 -9.07 -5.69
CA ALA A 35 -2.57 -9.76 -6.07
C ALA A 35 -2.84 -11.02 -6.89
N GLU A 36 -3.94 -11.72 -6.62
CA GLU A 36 -4.29 -12.95 -7.33
C GLU A 36 -4.69 -12.71 -8.78
N LYS A 37 -5.19 -11.51 -9.08
CA LYS A 37 -5.60 -11.12 -10.43
C LYS A 37 -4.52 -10.37 -11.20
N ASN A 38 -3.37 -10.11 -10.56
CA ASN A 38 -2.28 -9.31 -11.14
C ASN A 38 -0.93 -9.99 -10.92
N LEU A 39 -0.84 -11.28 -11.24
CA LEU A 39 0.34 -12.10 -10.96
C LEU A 39 1.60 -11.58 -11.65
N ASP A 40 1.49 -11.07 -12.86
CA ASP A 40 2.65 -10.52 -13.58
C ASP A 40 3.22 -9.31 -12.85
N LEU A 41 2.34 -8.44 -12.36
CA LEU A 41 2.74 -7.26 -11.61
C LEU A 41 3.37 -7.64 -10.27
N VAL A 42 2.77 -8.63 -9.60
CA VAL A 42 3.28 -9.16 -8.34
C VAL A 42 4.71 -9.68 -8.50
N ARG A 43 4.97 -10.43 -9.56
CA ARG A 43 6.30 -10.97 -9.85
C ARG A 43 7.29 -9.85 -10.18
N ARG A 44 6.86 -8.91 -11.01
CA ARG A 44 7.70 -7.79 -11.44
C ARG A 44 8.13 -6.92 -10.27
N LEU A 45 7.25 -6.70 -9.31
CA LEU A 45 7.50 -5.87 -8.14
C LEU A 45 8.03 -6.66 -6.94
N ASP A 46 8.21 -7.96 -7.09
CA ASP A 46 8.71 -8.86 -6.04
C ASP A 46 7.82 -8.83 -4.79
N ILE A 47 6.51 -8.88 -5.01
CA ILE A 47 5.53 -8.97 -3.93
C ILE A 47 5.41 -10.44 -3.51
N ARG A 48 5.80 -10.75 -2.28
CA ARG A 48 5.87 -12.13 -1.79
C ARG A 48 4.79 -12.51 -0.80
N SER A 49 4.12 -11.52 -0.25
CA SER A 49 3.06 -11.75 0.73
C SER A 49 2.04 -10.63 0.69
N THR A 50 0.88 -10.85 1.26
CA THR A 50 -0.15 -9.82 1.40
C THR A 50 -0.50 -9.64 2.88
N PRO A 51 -0.77 -8.42 3.31
CA PRO A 51 -0.71 -7.20 2.52
C PRO A 51 0.74 -6.72 2.29
N THR A 52 0.98 -6.09 1.16
CA THR A 52 2.20 -5.34 0.91
C THR A 52 1.79 -3.97 0.41
N THR A 53 2.31 -2.93 1.02
CA THR A 53 1.97 -1.55 0.67
C THR A 53 3.18 -0.86 0.07
N LEU A 54 3.02 -0.33 -1.15
CA LEU A 54 4.04 0.48 -1.79
C LEU A 54 3.61 1.93 -1.75
N VAL A 55 4.53 2.80 -1.38
CA VAL A 55 4.32 4.25 -1.47
C VAL A 55 5.06 4.74 -2.70
N LEU A 56 4.32 5.33 -3.62
CA LEU A 56 4.85 5.83 -4.88
C LEU A 56 4.79 7.35 -4.86
N ASP A 57 5.81 8.00 -5.42
CA ASP A 57 5.77 9.44 -5.63
C ASP A 57 4.91 9.76 -6.87
N LYS A 58 4.77 11.05 -7.19
CA LYS A 58 3.94 11.47 -8.31
C LYS A 58 4.48 11.05 -9.68
N THR A 59 5.73 10.59 -9.74
CA THR A 59 6.32 10.06 -10.98
C THR A 59 6.12 8.55 -11.10
N GLY A 60 5.54 7.91 -10.09
CA GLY A 60 5.34 6.46 -10.05
C GLY A 60 6.51 5.70 -9.47
N LYS A 61 7.52 6.39 -8.95
CA LYS A 61 8.68 5.74 -8.36
C LYS A 61 8.36 5.26 -6.95
N GLU A 62 8.75 4.04 -6.62
CA GLU A 62 8.60 3.48 -5.28
C GLU A 62 9.56 4.19 -4.31
N VAL A 63 9.00 4.82 -3.29
CA VAL A 63 9.77 5.53 -2.27
C VAL A 63 9.67 4.89 -0.90
N GLY A 64 8.77 3.93 -0.74
CA GLY A 64 8.64 3.17 0.50
C GLY A 64 7.88 1.89 0.28
N ARG A 65 8.11 0.91 1.16
CA ARG A 65 7.44 -0.39 1.10
C ARG A 65 7.23 -0.91 2.51
N ALA A 66 6.02 -1.37 2.80
CA ALA A 66 5.70 -2.05 4.04
C ALA A 66 5.23 -3.47 3.73
N VAL A 67 5.87 -4.47 4.30
CA VAL A 67 5.47 -5.87 4.18
C VAL A 67 4.69 -6.23 5.44
N GLY A 68 3.49 -6.76 5.26
CA GLY A 68 2.57 -7.01 6.35
C GLY A 68 1.77 -5.75 6.72
N ALA A 69 1.08 -5.78 7.84
CA ALA A 69 0.27 -4.65 8.28
C ALA A 69 1.17 -3.49 8.72
N PRO A 70 1.09 -2.32 8.05
CA PRO A 70 1.94 -1.19 8.41
C PRO A 70 1.42 -0.51 9.68
N LYS A 71 2.31 0.22 10.33
CA LYS A 71 1.94 1.08 11.46
C LYS A 71 1.59 2.47 10.95
N ARG A 72 0.58 3.09 11.56
CA ARG A 72 0.12 4.44 11.17
C ARG A 72 1.27 5.45 11.15
N ALA A 73 2.11 5.46 12.17
CA ALA A 73 3.23 6.40 12.25
C ALA A 73 4.23 6.23 11.11
N GLU A 74 4.49 5.00 10.71
CA GLU A 74 5.40 4.70 9.60
C GLU A 74 4.84 5.19 8.27
N VAL A 75 3.55 4.96 8.04
CA VAL A 75 2.88 5.42 6.82
C VAL A 75 2.89 6.94 6.74
N LEU A 76 2.54 7.60 7.83
CA LEU A 76 2.52 9.06 7.88
C LEU A 76 3.91 9.66 7.66
N ALA A 77 4.95 9.06 8.25
CA ALA A 77 6.32 9.51 8.07
C ALA A 77 6.77 9.38 6.62
N THR A 78 6.45 8.26 5.97
CA THR A 78 6.80 8.03 4.56
C THR A 78 6.08 9.02 3.66
N LEU A 79 4.79 9.27 3.88
CA LEU A 79 4.02 10.21 3.08
C LEU A 79 4.52 11.64 3.27
N ALA A 80 4.94 12.01 4.48
CA ALA A 80 5.49 13.34 4.74
C ALA A 80 6.83 13.55 4.03
N ALA A 81 7.61 12.50 3.85
CA ALA A 81 8.94 12.58 3.23
C ALA A 81 8.89 12.86 1.73
N ILE A 82 7.77 12.61 1.07
CA ILE A 82 7.65 12.81 -0.39
C ILE A 82 7.00 14.14 -0.78
N LYS A 83 6.73 14.99 0.16
CA LYS A 83 6.17 16.32 -0.09
C LYS A 83 7.24 17.35 -0.38
#